data_9c747d967962d4bc26c003248b626a15
#
_entry.id   9c747d967962d4bc26c003248b626a15
#
_cell.length_a   1.000
_cell.length_b   1.000
_cell.length_c   1.000
_cell.angle_alpha   90.00
_cell.angle_beta   90.00
_cell.angle_gamma   90.00
#
_symmetry.space_group_name_H-M   'P 1'
#
loop_
_entity.id
_entity.type
_entity.pdbx_description
1 polymer ?
#
loop_
_entity_poly.entity_id
_entity_poly.type
_entity_poly.pdbx_seq_one_letter_code
_entity_poly.pdbx_strand_id
1 'polypeptide(L)'
;HVFARESITAAKLNELFSAYSNVHIGLVPDIVMSANAILLGTTDCVAPLGILRCLRDDKEAALSAEQYSMIDKALAATGHTIEKTDTHAGGSQLNEAQCTKLLTDKLSQFRAAKLVVTDRLHGMILSLLSGTPCLVLPNSNHKIRQTQLDWLRNHPRLVFLELDEIADIATFIDSLLSVPHGRMDESPVDIAEYDDLKKALVAI
;
A
#
# COMPACT_ATOMS: atom_id res chain seq x y z
N HIS A 1 1.31 4.58 -25.99
CA HIS A 1 1.80 4.93 -24.65
C HIS A 1 1.82 3.71 -23.75
N VAL A 2 2.87 3.55 -22.97
CA VAL A 2 3.01 2.54 -21.91
C VAL A 2 3.36 3.28 -20.61
N PHE A 3 2.64 3.01 -19.53
CA PHE A 3 2.90 3.65 -18.24
C PHE A 3 3.37 2.62 -17.22
N ALA A 4 4.50 2.92 -16.59
CA ALA A 4 5.00 2.17 -15.44
C ALA A 4 4.59 2.87 -14.14
N ARG A 5 4.36 2.10 -13.08
CA ARG A 5 3.98 2.65 -11.78
C ARG A 5 5.16 2.88 -10.82
N GLU A 6 6.37 2.48 -11.21
CA GLU A 6 7.60 2.74 -10.47
C GLU A 6 8.81 2.80 -11.42
N SER A 7 9.86 3.48 -10.99
CA SER A 7 10.97 3.89 -11.83
C SER A 7 11.83 2.73 -12.37
N ILE A 8 11.97 1.62 -11.61
CA ILE A 8 12.74 0.45 -12.08
C ILE A 8 12.04 -0.19 -13.29
N THR A 9 10.72 -0.33 -13.25
CA THR A 9 9.95 -0.83 -14.40
C THR A 9 10.01 0.15 -15.56
N ALA A 10 9.90 1.46 -15.32
CA ALA A 10 10.05 2.47 -16.37
C ALA A 10 11.40 2.39 -17.07
N ALA A 11 12.49 2.26 -16.31
CA ALA A 11 13.84 2.12 -16.87
C ALA A 11 13.98 0.88 -17.76
N LYS A 12 13.47 -0.27 -17.29
CA LYS A 12 13.48 -1.52 -18.08
C LYS A 12 12.65 -1.42 -19.35
N LEU A 13 11.50 -0.75 -19.30
CA LEU A 13 10.66 -0.52 -20.48
C LEU A 13 11.36 0.40 -21.48
N ASN A 14 12.02 1.50 -21.03
CA ASN A 14 12.79 2.37 -21.89
C ASN A 14 13.94 1.63 -22.58
N GLU A 15 14.65 0.75 -21.87
CA GLU A 15 15.67 -0.11 -22.46
C GLU A 15 15.08 -1.06 -23.50
N LEU A 16 14.01 -1.78 -23.15
CA LEU A 16 13.35 -2.76 -24.02
C LEU A 16 12.82 -2.12 -25.32
N PHE A 17 12.25 -0.93 -25.21
CA PHE A 17 11.65 -0.22 -26.35
C PHE A 17 12.57 0.85 -26.98
N SER A 18 13.86 0.87 -26.64
CA SER A 18 14.81 1.89 -27.11
C SER A 18 14.93 2.01 -28.63
N ALA A 19 14.68 0.92 -29.36
CA ALA A 19 14.70 0.92 -30.84
C ALA A 19 13.37 1.39 -31.48
N TYR A 20 12.34 1.67 -30.70
CA TYR A 20 11.00 2.01 -31.19
C TYR A 20 10.67 3.47 -30.90
N SER A 21 10.87 4.35 -31.87
CA SER A 21 10.64 5.79 -31.72
C SER A 21 9.18 6.21 -31.52
N ASN A 22 8.24 5.31 -31.81
CA ASN A 22 6.80 5.55 -31.66
C ASN A 22 6.24 5.04 -30.32
N VAL A 23 7.08 4.50 -29.43
CA VAL A 23 6.67 4.07 -28.10
C VAL A 23 7.07 5.14 -27.08
N HIS A 24 6.08 5.65 -26.37
CA HIS A 24 6.27 6.58 -25.26
C HIS A 24 6.11 5.83 -23.93
N ILE A 25 7.15 5.89 -23.10
CA ILE A 25 7.14 5.31 -21.75
C ILE A 25 6.96 6.44 -20.74
N GLY A 26 5.86 6.40 -20.00
CA GLY A 26 5.57 7.32 -18.91
C GLY A 26 5.74 6.66 -17.54
N LEU A 27 5.92 7.48 -16.51
CA LEU A 27 5.96 7.06 -15.10
C LEU A 27 4.81 7.75 -14.37
N VAL A 28 3.94 6.96 -13.73
CA VAL A 28 2.79 7.46 -12.96
C VAL A 28 2.61 6.61 -11.71
N PRO A 29 2.04 7.15 -10.62
CA PRO A 29 1.73 6.33 -9.45
C PRO A 29 0.76 5.19 -9.79
N ASP A 30 0.70 4.16 -8.93
CA ASP A 30 -0.33 3.13 -9.05
C ASP A 30 -1.71 3.80 -9.07
N ILE A 31 -2.54 3.47 -10.07
CA ILE A 31 -3.82 4.15 -10.30
C ILE A 31 -4.76 4.08 -9.09
N VAL A 32 -4.62 3.07 -8.24
CA VAL A 32 -5.40 2.96 -7.01
C VAL A 32 -5.12 4.12 -6.06
N MET A 33 -3.94 4.72 -6.09
CA MET A 33 -3.61 5.89 -5.25
C MET A 33 -4.37 7.17 -5.66
N SER A 34 -4.95 7.24 -6.86
CA SER A 34 -5.81 8.34 -7.27
C SER A 34 -7.22 8.26 -6.68
N ALA A 35 -7.56 7.14 -6.04
CA ALA A 35 -8.87 6.95 -5.44
C ALA A 35 -9.05 7.81 -4.18
N ASN A 36 -10.32 8.03 -3.84
CA ASN A 36 -10.76 8.69 -2.62
C ASN A 36 -11.67 7.72 -1.87
N ALA A 37 -11.32 7.36 -0.64
CA ALA A 37 -12.04 6.35 0.12
C ALA A 37 -13.48 6.75 0.43
N ILE A 38 -13.78 8.05 0.58
CA ILE A 38 -15.14 8.55 0.79
C ILE A 38 -16.00 8.33 -0.47
N LEU A 39 -15.45 8.60 -1.66
CA LEU A 39 -16.16 8.34 -2.93
C LEU A 39 -16.41 6.84 -3.14
N LEU A 40 -15.63 5.97 -2.51
CA LEU A 40 -15.81 4.52 -2.52
C LEU A 40 -16.80 4.03 -1.43
N GLY A 41 -17.47 4.94 -0.75
CA GLY A 41 -18.51 4.62 0.23
C GLY A 41 -17.99 4.25 1.64
N THR A 42 -16.73 4.53 1.94
CA THR A 42 -16.16 4.33 3.27
C THR A 42 -16.63 5.42 4.23
N THR A 43 -16.98 5.05 5.45
CA THR A 43 -17.38 5.99 6.50
C THR A 43 -16.32 6.08 7.59
N ASP A 44 -16.31 7.20 8.33
CA ASP A 44 -15.42 7.36 9.48
C ASP A 44 -15.71 6.30 10.55
N CYS A 45 -14.62 5.76 11.10
CA CYS A 45 -14.69 4.86 12.26
C CYS A 45 -14.77 5.68 13.55
N VAL A 46 -15.63 5.27 14.45
CA VAL A 46 -15.85 5.97 15.73
C VAL A 46 -14.59 5.96 16.59
N ALA A 47 -13.83 4.85 16.60
CA ALA A 47 -12.55 4.73 17.30
C ALA A 47 -11.75 3.59 16.66
N PRO A 48 -10.60 3.85 16.06
CA PRO A 48 -9.74 2.79 15.54
C PRO A 48 -9.25 1.87 16.67
N LEU A 49 -9.36 0.57 16.47
CA LEU A 49 -9.00 -0.46 17.45
C LEU A 49 -8.05 -1.50 16.83
N GLY A 50 -7.06 -1.91 17.62
CA GLY A 50 -6.21 -3.02 17.24
C GLY A 50 -5.21 -2.71 16.11
N ILE A 51 -4.51 -3.74 15.70
CA ILE A 51 -3.50 -3.70 14.64
C ILE A 51 -3.90 -4.70 13.56
N LEU A 52 -3.86 -4.27 12.31
CA LEU A 52 -4.16 -5.11 11.17
C LEU A 52 -2.85 -5.67 10.59
N ARG A 53 -2.68 -6.99 10.65
CA ARG A 53 -1.54 -7.71 10.10
C ARG A 53 -1.89 -8.24 8.71
N CYS A 54 -1.35 -7.62 7.67
CA CYS A 54 -1.59 -7.94 6.26
C CYS A 54 -0.29 -8.43 5.61
N LEU A 55 0.24 -9.55 6.08
CA LEU A 55 1.50 -10.13 5.61
C LEU A 55 1.27 -11.33 4.70
N ARG A 56 2.22 -11.53 3.77
CA ARG A 56 2.21 -12.61 2.79
C ARG A 56 2.56 -13.96 3.45
N ASP A 57 2.00 -15.01 2.88
CA ASP A 57 2.34 -16.40 3.15
C ASP A 57 2.63 -17.17 1.84
N ASP A 58 2.84 -16.44 0.73
CA ASP A 58 3.09 -16.99 -0.60
C ASP A 58 4.58 -16.87 -0.99
N LYS A 59 4.91 -17.30 -2.21
CA LYS A 59 6.29 -17.32 -2.75
C LYS A 59 6.96 -15.93 -2.88
N GLU A 60 6.22 -14.86 -2.73
CA GLU A 60 6.77 -13.50 -2.74
C GLU A 60 7.09 -13.00 -1.31
N ALA A 61 6.88 -13.81 -0.27
CA ALA A 61 7.35 -13.52 1.08
C ALA A 61 8.88 -13.47 1.12
N ALA A 62 9.43 -12.43 1.75
CA ALA A 62 10.89 -12.26 1.91
C ALA A 62 11.37 -12.52 3.34
N LEU A 63 10.46 -12.54 4.30
CA LEU A 63 10.77 -12.66 5.72
C LEU A 63 11.08 -14.10 6.10
N SER A 64 12.08 -14.31 6.94
CA SER A 64 12.37 -15.61 7.56
C SER A 64 11.35 -15.93 8.67
N ALA A 65 11.30 -17.20 9.09
CA ALA A 65 10.44 -17.62 10.20
C ALA A 65 10.79 -16.89 11.52
N GLU A 66 12.09 -16.61 11.74
CA GLU A 66 12.56 -15.85 12.90
C GLU A 66 12.04 -14.40 12.84
N GLN A 67 12.10 -13.77 11.65
CA GLN A 67 11.62 -12.40 11.45
C GLN A 67 10.11 -12.32 11.66
N TYR A 68 9.33 -13.27 11.13
CA TYR A 68 7.88 -13.35 11.44
C TYR A 68 7.64 -13.50 12.95
N SER A 69 8.41 -14.34 13.65
CA SER A 69 8.30 -14.50 15.11
C SER A 69 8.63 -13.20 15.87
N MET A 70 9.63 -12.44 15.41
CA MET A 70 9.97 -11.13 15.99
C MET A 70 8.83 -10.12 15.81
N ILE A 71 8.26 -10.05 14.61
CA ILE A 71 7.11 -9.19 14.30
C ILE A 71 5.93 -9.56 15.19
N ASP A 72 5.55 -10.83 15.22
CA ASP A 72 4.39 -11.30 16.00
C ASP A 72 4.59 -11.05 17.52
N LYS A 73 5.81 -11.19 18.05
CA LYS A 73 6.12 -10.84 19.45
C LYS A 73 6.02 -9.34 19.71
N ALA A 74 6.55 -8.50 18.80
CA ALA A 74 6.48 -7.04 18.94
C ALA A 74 5.02 -6.57 18.89
N LEU A 75 4.22 -7.12 17.98
CA LEU A 75 2.79 -6.81 17.89
C LEU A 75 2.05 -7.23 19.16
N ALA A 76 2.29 -8.44 19.68
CA ALA A 76 1.67 -8.92 20.90
C ALA A 76 2.04 -8.07 22.13
N ALA A 77 3.28 -7.56 22.19
CA ALA A 77 3.75 -6.72 23.27
C ALA A 77 3.02 -5.36 23.38
N THR A 78 2.39 -4.88 22.29
CA THR A 78 1.61 -3.63 22.30
C THR A 78 0.32 -3.72 23.16
N GLY A 79 -0.13 -4.92 23.46
CA GLY A 79 -1.41 -5.15 24.17
C GLY A 79 -2.67 -4.88 23.32
N HIS A 80 -2.50 -4.50 22.04
CA HIS A 80 -3.63 -4.35 21.11
C HIS A 80 -4.10 -5.69 20.55
N THR A 81 -5.36 -5.76 20.17
CA THR A 81 -5.86 -6.89 19.37
C THR A 81 -5.20 -6.93 18.00
N ILE A 82 -4.81 -8.12 17.55
CA ILE A 82 -4.19 -8.32 16.25
C ILE A 82 -5.18 -9.07 15.35
N GLU A 83 -5.59 -8.43 14.27
CA GLU A 83 -6.42 -9.04 13.24
C GLU A 83 -5.56 -9.37 12.02
N LYS A 84 -5.71 -10.59 11.47
CA LYS A 84 -5.04 -10.98 10.23
C LYS A 84 -5.95 -10.73 9.04
N THR A 85 -5.38 -10.19 7.96
CA THR A 85 -6.10 -9.96 6.71
C THR A 85 -5.20 -10.18 5.50
N ASP A 86 -5.80 -10.20 4.32
CA ASP A 86 -5.15 -10.23 3.02
C ASP A 86 -5.81 -9.18 2.10
N THR A 87 -5.06 -8.69 1.11
CA THR A 87 -5.61 -7.87 0.03
C THR A 87 -6.23 -8.70 -1.09
N HIS A 88 -6.00 -10.02 -1.10
CA HIS A 88 -6.61 -10.93 -2.05
C HIS A 88 -8.00 -11.35 -1.55
N ALA A 89 -9.04 -11.02 -2.34
CA ALA A 89 -10.42 -11.32 -1.96
C ALA A 89 -10.84 -12.78 -2.22
N GLY A 90 -10.00 -13.55 -2.93
CA GLY A 90 -10.37 -14.88 -3.42
C GLY A 90 -11.44 -14.80 -4.51
N GLY A 91 -11.80 -15.97 -5.04
CA GLY A 91 -12.86 -16.10 -6.05
C GLY A 91 -12.46 -15.68 -7.47
N SER A 92 -13.26 -16.14 -8.42
CA SER A 92 -13.18 -15.75 -9.83
C SER A 92 -14.57 -15.28 -10.26
N GLN A 93 -14.64 -14.35 -11.23
CA GLN A 93 -15.89 -13.87 -11.84
C GLN A 93 -16.78 -13.06 -10.89
N LEU A 94 -16.18 -12.14 -10.12
CA LEU A 94 -16.94 -11.17 -9.34
C LEU A 94 -17.61 -10.15 -10.27
N ASN A 95 -18.88 -9.83 -10.03
CA ASN A 95 -19.53 -8.71 -10.69
C ASN A 95 -19.16 -7.36 -10.03
N GLU A 96 -19.50 -6.26 -10.69
CA GLU A 96 -19.15 -4.91 -10.23
C GLU A 96 -19.64 -4.60 -8.81
N ALA A 97 -20.88 -4.97 -8.48
CA ALA A 97 -21.44 -4.75 -7.14
C ALA A 97 -20.68 -5.53 -6.05
N GLN A 98 -20.28 -6.76 -6.36
CA GLN A 98 -19.46 -7.57 -5.47
C GLN A 98 -18.05 -6.97 -5.29
N CYS A 99 -17.43 -6.51 -6.38
CA CYS A 99 -16.13 -5.83 -6.32
C CYS A 99 -16.20 -4.56 -5.46
N THR A 100 -17.22 -3.73 -5.69
CA THR A 100 -17.44 -2.50 -4.93
C THR A 100 -17.64 -2.80 -3.44
N LYS A 101 -18.51 -3.77 -3.11
CA LYS A 101 -18.72 -4.16 -1.72
C LYS A 101 -17.43 -4.66 -1.06
N LEU A 102 -16.70 -5.56 -1.70
CA LEU A 102 -15.44 -6.10 -1.16
C LEU A 102 -14.39 -4.99 -0.93
N LEU A 103 -14.29 -4.03 -1.85
CA LEU A 103 -13.38 -2.91 -1.70
C LEU A 103 -13.80 -2.00 -0.54
N THR A 104 -15.08 -1.66 -0.43
CA THR A 104 -15.62 -0.84 0.66
C THR A 104 -15.43 -1.52 2.02
N ASP A 105 -15.74 -2.81 2.11
CA ASP A 105 -15.52 -3.61 3.33
C ASP A 105 -14.04 -3.63 3.72
N LYS A 106 -13.14 -3.78 2.73
CA LYS A 106 -11.70 -3.78 2.95
C LYS A 106 -11.19 -2.42 3.43
N LEU A 107 -11.58 -1.33 2.79
CA LEU A 107 -11.22 0.03 3.22
C LEU A 107 -11.73 0.32 4.64
N SER A 108 -12.95 -0.12 4.96
CA SER A 108 -13.52 0.01 6.30
C SER A 108 -12.72 -0.78 7.34
N GLN A 109 -12.27 -2.01 7.01
CA GLN A 109 -11.39 -2.82 7.85
C GLN A 109 -10.05 -2.11 8.12
N PHE A 110 -9.43 -1.55 7.07
CA PHE A 110 -8.18 -0.80 7.20
C PHE A 110 -8.38 0.46 8.04
N ARG A 111 -9.47 1.21 7.83
CA ARG A 111 -9.81 2.43 8.59
C ARG A 111 -10.05 2.14 10.08
N ALA A 112 -10.60 0.97 10.40
CA ALA A 112 -10.87 0.56 11.79
C ALA A 112 -9.61 0.18 12.57
N ALA A 113 -8.47 -0.06 11.92
CA ALA A 113 -7.22 -0.40 12.57
C ALA A 113 -6.46 0.87 13.03
N LYS A 114 -5.79 0.81 14.18
CA LYS A 114 -4.86 1.87 14.63
C LYS A 114 -3.58 1.90 13.81
N LEU A 115 -3.14 0.75 13.37
CA LEU A 115 -1.92 0.55 12.61
C LEU A 115 -2.12 -0.62 11.65
N VAL A 116 -1.57 -0.51 10.45
CA VAL A 116 -1.42 -1.62 9.52
C VAL A 116 0.05 -2.03 9.43
N VAL A 117 0.34 -3.33 9.49
CA VAL A 117 1.66 -3.89 9.21
C VAL A 117 1.55 -4.78 7.99
N THR A 118 2.31 -4.45 6.94
CA THR A 118 2.15 -5.12 5.64
C THR A 118 3.45 -5.23 4.85
N ASP A 119 3.58 -6.31 4.06
CA ASP A 119 4.57 -6.50 3.00
C ASP A 119 3.89 -6.59 1.61
N ARG A 120 2.63 -6.13 1.52
CA ARG A 120 1.84 -6.08 0.28
C ARG A 120 1.71 -4.66 -0.23
N LEU A 121 1.98 -4.45 -1.53
CA LEU A 121 1.85 -3.14 -2.17
C LEU A 121 0.45 -2.54 -1.96
N HIS A 122 -0.60 -3.29 -2.26
CA HIS A 122 -1.97 -2.80 -2.06
C HIS A 122 -2.36 -2.73 -0.58
N GLY A 123 -1.71 -3.49 0.32
CA GLY A 123 -1.84 -3.29 1.77
C GLY A 123 -1.38 -1.90 2.20
N MET A 124 -0.21 -1.47 1.70
CA MET A 124 0.31 -0.11 1.89
C MET A 124 -0.64 0.95 1.30
N ILE A 125 -1.07 0.79 0.04
CA ILE A 125 -1.93 1.77 -0.63
C ILE A 125 -3.29 1.90 0.07
N LEU A 126 -3.96 0.78 0.38
CA LEU A 126 -5.25 0.80 1.07
C LEU A 126 -5.16 1.39 2.49
N SER A 127 -4.04 1.17 3.20
CA SER A 127 -3.79 1.81 4.48
C SER A 127 -3.79 3.33 4.35
N LEU A 128 -3.05 3.88 3.39
CA LEU A 128 -2.96 5.32 3.18
C LEU A 128 -4.27 5.92 2.69
N LEU A 129 -4.99 5.26 1.78
CA LEU A 129 -6.33 5.66 1.35
C LEU A 129 -7.33 5.71 2.51
N SER A 130 -7.18 4.79 3.46
CA SER A 130 -7.99 4.77 4.68
C SER A 130 -7.51 5.77 5.74
N GLY A 131 -6.42 6.51 5.48
CA GLY A 131 -5.80 7.44 6.43
C GLY A 131 -5.13 6.74 7.63
N THR A 132 -4.90 5.44 7.56
CA THR A 132 -4.37 4.64 8.67
C THR A 132 -2.84 4.58 8.62
N PRO A 133 -2.12 4.78 9.74
CA PRO A 133 -0.68 4.59 9.81
C PRO A 133 -0.25 3.19 9.35
N CYS A 134 0.88 3.11 8.65
CA CYS A 134 1.33 1.89 8.00
C CYS A 134 2.82 1.63 8.22
N LEU A 135 3.15 0.48 8.77
CA LEU A 135 4.49 -0.08 8.78
C LEU A 135 4.61 -1.06 7.60
N VAL A 136 5.52 -0.75 6.69
CA VAL A 136 5.73 -1.54 5.48
C VAL A 136 7.02 -2.33 5.60
N LEU A 137 6.95 -3.60 5.25
CA LEU A 137 8.07 -4.54 5.24
C LEU A 137 8.43 -4.91 3.81
N PRO A 138 9.69 -5.29 3.53
CA PRO A 138 10.11 -5.72 2.21
C PRO A 138 9.42 -7.03 1.80
N ASN A 139 9.28 -7.21 0.51
CA ASN A 139 8.94 -8.48 -0.12
C ASN A 139 10.06 -8.90 -1.10
N SER A 140 9.92 -10.05 -1.75
CA SER A 140 10.94 -10.63 -2.63
C SER A 140 11.17 -9.85 -3.94
N ASN A 141 10.39 -8.82 -4.20
CA ASN A 141 10.54 -7.97 -5.39
C ASN A 141 10.63 -6.49 -5.01
N HIS A 142 11.11 -5.67 -5.97
CA HIS A 142 11.38 -4.25 -5.74
C HIS A 142 10.13 -3.36 -5.71
N LYS A 143 8.95 -3.87 -6.06
CA LYS A 143 7.76 -3.04 -6.36
C LYS A 143 7.30 -2.19 -5.18
N ILE A 144 7.17 -2.79 -3.99
CA ILE A 144 6.70 -2.05 -2.81
C ILE A 144 7.73 -1.00 -2.36
N ARG A 145 9.02 -1.41 -2.32
CA ARG A 145 10.12 -0.51 -1.96
C ARG A 145 10.23 0.64 -2.95
N GLN A 146 10.19 0.34 -4.26
CA GLN A 146 10.36 1.36 -5.28
C GLN A 146 9.15 2.30 -5.33
N THR A 147 7.93 1.80 -5.20
CA THR A 147 6.73 2.64 -5.11
C THR A 147 6.81 3.60 -3.91
N GLN A 148 7.31 3.13 -2.76
CA GLN A 148 7.50 3.99 -1.59
C GLN A 148 8.55 5.08 -1.86
N LEU A 149 9.66 4.73 -2.50
CA LEU A 149 10.72 5.69 -2.83
C LEU A 149 10.29 6.75 -3.85
N ASP A 150 9.56 6.34 -4.88
CA ASP A 150 9.19 7.22 -5.98
C ASP A 150 8.07 8.20 -5.55
N TRP A 151 7.09 7.73 -4.78
CA TRP A 151 5.84 8.46 -4.56
C TRP A 151 5.52 8.81 -3.12
N LEU A 152 6.04 8.06 -2.13
CA LEU A 152 5.58 8.10 -0.75
C LEU A 152 6.72 8.29 0.27
N ARG A 153 7.91 8.69 -0.18
CA ARG A 153 9.15 8.74 0.62
C ARG A 153 8.99 9.49 1.96
N ASN A 154 8.26 10.59 1.96
CA ASN A 154 8.09 11.46 3.12
C ASN A 154 6.65 11.45 3.64
N HIS A 155 5.88 10.41 3.32
CA HIS A 155 4.48 10.35 3.76
C HIS A 155 4.40 10.18 5.29
N PRO A 156 3.74 11.09 6.04
CA PRO A 156 3.85 11.16 7.50
C PRO A 156 3.28 9.95 8.25
N ARG A 157 2.46 9.15 7.60
CA ARG A 157 1.83 7.94 8.16
C ARG A 157 2.43 6.64 7.62
N LEU A 158 3.59 6.71 6.96
CA LEU A 158 4.24 5.55 6.37
C LEU A 158 5.67 5.43 6.87
N VAL A 159 6.02 4.26 7.36
CA VAL A 159 7.41 3.85 7.60
C VAL A 159 7.68 2.59 6.79
N PHE A 160 8.74 2.59 6.01
CA PHE A 160 9.30 1.40 5.38
C PHE A 160 10.48 0.92 6.21
N LEU A 161 10.41 -0.32 6.69
CA LEU A 161 11.44 -0.93 7.53
C LEU A 161 12.24 -1.95 6.69
N GLU A 162 13.54 -1.81 6.62
CA GLU A 162 14.41 -2.75 5.92
C GLU A 162 14.60 -4.06 6.73
N LEU A 163 15.05 -5.14 6.08
CA LEU A 163 15.17 -6.44 6.73
C LEU A 163 16.17 -6.46 7.90
N ASP A 164 17.22 -5.65 7.83
CA ASP A 164 18.24 -5.50 8.86
C ASP A 164 17.78 -4.64 10.06
N GLU A 165 16.71 -3.87 9.87
CA GLU A 165 16.11 -3.04 10.93
C GLU A 165 14.99 -3.77 11.70
N ILE A 166 14.64 -5.01 11.34
CA ILE A 166 13.52 -5.75 11.98
C ILE A 166 13.75 -5.96 13.49
N ALA A 167 14.98 -5.97 13.94
CA ALA A 167 15.30 -6.03 15.37
C ALA A 167 14.68 -4.87 16.18
N ASP A 168 14.55 -3.72 15.55
CA ASP A 168 14.03 -2.48 16.17
C ASP A 168 12.53 -2.25 15.88
N ILE A 169 11.83 -3.22 15.31
CA ILE A 169 10.44 -3.09 14.85
C ILE A 169 9.50 -2.56 15.94
N ALA A 170 9.73 -2.90 17.21
CA ALA A 170 8.90 -2.42 18.32
C ALA A 170 8.91 -0.88 18.42
N THR A 171 10.07 -0.26 18.25
CA THR A 171 10.22 1.21 18.26
C THR A 171 9.41 1.86 17.14
N PHE A 172 9.42 1.28 15.94
CA PHE A 172 8.65 1.80 14.80
C PHE A 172 7.15 1.62 14.99
N ILE A 173 6.72 0.49 15.57
CA ILE A 173 5.32 0.24 15.93
C ILE A 173 4.83 1.29 16.92
N ASP A 174 5.55 1.53 18.02
CA ASP A 174 5.19 2.49 19.05
C ASP A 174 5.11 3.93 18.50
N SER A 175 6.07 4.28 17.63
CA SER A 175 6.06 5.57 16.93
C SER A 175 4.81 5.74 16.09
N LEU A 176 4.46 4.75 15.25
CA LEU A 176 3.31 4.81 14.35
C LEU A 176 1.97 4.75 15.09
N LEU A 177 1.88 4.04 16.20
CA LEU A 177 0.67 4.03 17.06
C LEU A 177 0.35 5.41 17.66
N SER A 178 1.34 6.30 17.72
CA SER A 178 1.18 7.69 18.16
C SER A 178 0.76 8.64 17.04
N VAL A 179 0.83 8.21 15.77
CA VAL A 179 0.47 9.02 14.61
C VAL A 179 -1.06 9.05 14.45
N PRO A 180 -1.68 10.24 14.34
CA PRO A 180 -3.12 10.32 14.14
C PRO A 180 -3.51 9.83 12.74
N HIS A 181 -4.73 9.30 12.64
CA HIS A 181 -5.33 8.98 11.34
C HIS A 181 -5.42 10.22 10.46
N GLY A 182 -5.15 10.01 9.18
CA GLY A 182 -5.36 11.02 8.15
C GLY A 182 -6.81 11.15 7.73
N ARG A 183 -7.06 12.10 6.87
CA ARG A 183 -8.35 12.27 6.21
C ARG A 183 -8.50 11.21 5.10
N MET A 184 -9.71 10.76 4.87
CA MET A 184 -10.04 9.78 3.83
C MET A 184 -10.39 10.43 2.49
N ASP A 185 -10.54 11.75 2.45
CA ASP A 185 -10.84 12.54 1.24
C ASP A 185 -9.55 13.03 0.54
N GLU A 186 -8.39 12.68 1.07
CA GLU A 186 -7.08 13.01 0.49
C GLU A 186 -6.50 11.81 -0.27
N SER A 187 -5.99 12.07 -1.47
CA SER A 187 -5.16 11.10 -2.19
C SER A 187 -3.80 11.00 -1.52
N PRO A 188 -3.19 9.80 -1.42
CA PRO A 188 -1.82 9.65 -0.91
C PRO A 188 -0.76 10.36 -1.74
N VAL A 189 -1.06 10.68 -3.00
CA VAL A 189 -0.19 11.36 -3.95
C VAL A 189 -0.91 12.54 -4.59
N ASP A 190 -0.16 13.50 -5.13
CA ASP A 190 -0.75 14.60 -5.89
C ASP A 190 -1.41 14.06 -7.16
N ILE A 191 -2.65 14.47 -7.42
CA ILE A 191 -3.41 14.09 -8.61
C ILE A 191 -2.77 14.60 -9.92
N ALA A 192 -1.92 15.61 -9.83
CA ALA A 192 -1.14 16.12 -10.97
C ALA A 192 -0.12 15.11 -11.50
N GLU A 193 0.32 14.16 -10.68
CA GLU A 193 1.23 13.08 -11.11
C GLU A 193 0.61 12.17 -12.19
N TYR A 194 -0.71 12.25 -12.41
CA TYR A 194 -1.41 11.51 -13.45
C TYR A 194 -1.66 12.32 -14.74
N ASP A 195 -1.16 13.56 -14.85
CA ASP A 195 -1.49 14.43 -15.97
C ASP A 195 -1.03 13.89 -17.32
N ASP A 196 0.11 13.23 -17.39
CA ASP A 196 0.56 12.61 -18.64
C ASP A 196 -0.28 11.40 -19.05
N LEU A 197 -0.76 10.62 -18.07
CA LEU A 197 -1.73 9.55 -18.32
C LEU A 197 -3.05 10.13 -18.83
N LYS A 198 -3.57 11.20 -18.20
CA LYS A 198 -4.81 11.88 -18.64
C LYS A 198 -4.68 12.41 -20.07
N LYS A 199 -3.56 13.08 -20.40
CA LYS A 199 -3.29 13.56 -21.77
C LYS A 199 -3.28 12.40 -22.77
N ALA A 200 -2.63 11.30 -22.45
CA ALA A 200 -2.59 10.13 -23.32
C ALA A 200 -3.95 9.50 -23.57
N LEU A 201 -4.84 9.49 -22.55
CA LEU A 201 -6.21 8.97 -22.68
C LEU A 201 -7.11 9.85 -23.53
N VAL A 202 -6.90 11.17 -23.54
CA VAL A 202 -7.69 12.11 -24.35
C VAL A 202 -7.21 12.16 -25.80
N ALA A 203 -5.98 11.75 -26.08
CA ALA A 203 -5.41 11.73 -27.42
C ALA A 203 -5.79 10.50 -28.28
N ILE A 204 -6.62 9.60 -27.75
CA ILE A 204 -7.18 8.43 -28.45
C ILE A 204 -8.53 8.80 -29.09
#